data_b6f3297dc3ebf26a8d0be194eda32ace
#
_entry.id   b6f3297dc3ebf26a8d0be194eda32ace
#
_cell.length_a   1.000
_cell.length_b   1.000
_cell.length_c   1.000
_cell.angle_alpha   90.00
_cell.angle_beta   90.00
_cell.angle_gamma   90.00
#
_symmetry.space_group_name_H-M   'P 1'
#
loop_
_entity.id
_entity.type
_entity.pdbx_description
1 polymer ?
#
loop_
_entity_poly.entity_id
_entity_poly.type
_entity_poly.pdbx_seq_one_letter_code
_entity_poly.pdbx_strand_id
1 'polypeptide(L)'
;MAKGYGQKRAGLLLFFGSLCWAQFSSAQLSRAQNDARAIFEEIGKDLGELTEITGLKIRHKVPFDLITKNQVNQFLKDRVHDATTPEDLRIEELGLKKFGFVPQNFDLAKTTVDLLTEQAAAFYDYHKKKLYITDWAPSGMRQAALVHELAHALADQQFHLERFIKQGRDDDDLSMARTAVMEGQATWLMSEAIERRAGQSLTGSAKSVEMMSRAMESGGSEYPVFDSAPLYFRRTLVFPYTQGMLFQNAVCEKLDQDAFTQVFRQPPVSTQQVLHPQKYFDAVMPTRPALPKFSSRGYKRLVAGTVGEMDHAILIEQFLDERRAGELAPHWRGGLYALDENKRERRVVLSYAVEWDDAESARQYFAAYQEVLRKKWRNIEVVSSGDGTFAGRGDDGYFVVRLEGAVVSSLEGLRDPAVN
;
A
#
# COMPACT_ATOMS: atom_id res chain seq x y z
N MET A 1 17.39 8.01 25.48
CA MET A 1 16.01 7.54 25.32
C MET A 1 15.33 8.44 24.30
N ALA A 2 15.42 8.09 23.02
CA ALA A 2 14.70 8.77 21.95
C ALA A 2 13.35 8.06 21.83
N LYS A 3 12.26 8.75 22.19
CA LYS A 3 10.90 8.31 21.90
C LYS A 3 10.74 8.29 20.39
N GLY A 4 10.29 7.15 19.86
CA GLY A 4 10.10 6.89 18.45
C GLY A 4 9.21 7.92 17.78
N TYR A 5 9.75 8.56 16.75
CA TYR A 5 9.05 9.36 15.76
C TYR A 5 8.95 8.56 14.45
N GLY A 6 8.44 7.34 14.55
CA GLY A 6 8.05 6.53 13.40
C GLY A 6 6.55 6.31 13.51
N GLN A 7 5.74 7.31 13.31
CA GLN A 7 4.30 7.13 13.48
C GLN A 7 3.54 7.77 12.32
N LYS A 8 2.71 6.95 11.64
CA LYS A 8 1.44 7.30 11.02
C LYS A 8 1.28 7.29 9.49
N ARG A 9 2.24 6.84 8.67
CA ARG A 9 1.95 6.62 7.23
C ARG A 9 0.90 5.53 7.00
N ALA A 10 0.94 4.46 7.80
CA ALA A 10 0.00 3.33 7.69
C ALA A 10 -1.45 3.66 8.03
N GLY A 11 -1.73 4.80 8.66
CA GLY A 11 -3.07 5.16 9.09
C GLY A 11 -4.00 5.59 7.95
N LEU A 12 -3.47 6.12 6.86
CA LEU A 12 -4.27 6.71 5.79
C LEU A 12 -4.66 5.70 4.71
N LEU A 13 -3.76 4.74 4.41
CA LEU A 13 -4.00 3.70 3.39
C LEU A 13 -4.87 2.52 3.89
N LEU A 14 -5.12 2.42 5.20
CA LEU A 14 -5.80 1.30 5.85
C LEU A 14 -7.35 1.34 5.81
N PHE A 15 -7.96 2.29 5.09
CA PHE A 15 -9.41 2.49 5.10
C PHE A 15 -10.09 2.27 3.73
N PHE A 16 -9.49 1.46 2.86
CA PHE A 16 -10.15 1.13 1.61
C PHE A 16 -11.24 0.09 1.85
N GLY A 17 -12.48 0.54 1.70
CA GLY A 17 -13.59 -0.35 1.42
C GLY A 17 -13.38 -1.03 0.06
N SER A 18 -13.86 -2.24 -0.07
CA SER A 18 -13.67 -3.13 -1.21
C SER A 18 -13.75 -2.41 -2.56
N LEU A 19 -12.67 -2.43 -3.32
CA LEU A 19 -12.65 -2.18 -4.76
C LEU A 19 -13.38 -3.33 -5.46
N CYS A 20 -14.71 -3.24 -5.56
CA CYS A 20 -15.51 -4.20 -6.33
C CYS A 20 -15.56 -3.78 -7.80
N TRP A 21 -14.74 -4.39 -8.61
CA TRP A 21 -14.74 -4.28 -10.06
C TRP A 21 -15.82 -5.20 -10.66
N ALA A 22 -17.05 -4.72 -10.76
CA ALA A 22 -18.11 -5.41 -11.49
C ALA A 22 -18.89 -4.44 -12.37
N GLN A 23 -18.83 -4.64 -13.67
CA GLN A 23 -19.67 -3.93 -14.65
C GLN A 23 -21.10 -4.45 -14.58
N PHE A 24 -22.04 -3.64 -14.08
CA PHE A 24 -23.48 -3.92 -14.25
C PHE A 24 -24.31 -2.63 -14.38
N SER A 25 -25.29 -2.68 -15.28
CA SER A 25 -26.20 -1.61 -15.63
C SER A 25 -27.34 -1.40 -14.61
N SER A 26 -27.76 -0.15 -14.47
CA SER A 26 -28.74 0.38 -13.53
C SER A 26 -30.18 -0.14 -13.72
N ALA A 27 -30.85 -0.59 -12.66
CA ALA A 27 -32.31 -0.46 -12.45
C ALA A 27 -32.77 -0.75 -11.00
N GLN A 28 -33.49 0.24 -10.42
CA GLN A 28 -34.57 0.15 -9.42
C GLN A 28 -34.27 0.15 -7.93
N LEU A 29 -34.58 1.32 -7.37
CA LEU A 29 -34.83 1.61 -5.97
C LEU A 29 -36.27 1.21 -5.57
N SER A 30 -36.46 0.33 -4.61
CA SER A 30 -37.46 0.34 -3.53
C SER A 30 -37.63 -1.04 -2.89
N ARG A 31 -37.26 -1.21 -1.62
CA ARG A 31 -37.72 -2.28 -0.68
C ARG A 31 -36.88 -2.36 0.61
N ALA A 32 -36.71 -1.27 1.34
CA ALA A 32 -35.77 -1.20 2.48
C ALA A 32 -36.07 -2.12 3.69
N GLN A 33 -37.28 -2.60 3.90
CA GLN A 33 -37.60 -3.46 5.05
C GLN A 33 -37.55 -4.96 4.78
N ASN A 34 -37.81 -5.39 3.56
CA ASN A 34 -37.60 -6.79 3.15
C ASN A 34 -36.10 -7.08 2.93
N ASP A 35 -35.30 -6.06 2.61
CA ASP A 35 -33.88 -6.15 2.34
C ASP A 35 -33.05 -6.51 3.59
N ALA A 36 -33.38 -5.98 4.78
CA ALA A 36 -32.61 -6.24 6.00
C ALA A 36 -32.65 -7.71 6.44
N ARG A 37 -33.81 -8.41 6.27
CA ARG A 37 -33.93 -9.82 6.59
C ARG A 37 -33.20 -10.69 5.56
N ALA A 38 -33.33 -10.35 4.28
CA ALA A 38 -32.62 -11.01 3.19
C ALA A 38 -31.09 -10.88 3.36
N ILE A 39 -30.60 -9.67 3.68
CA ILE A 39 -29.18 -9.43 3.98
C ILE A 39 -28.70 -10.23 5.17
N PHE A 40 -29.51 -10.37 6.23
CA PHE A 40 -29.14 -11.16 7.39
C PHE A 40 -29.00 -12.67 7.06
N GLU A 41 -29.90 -13.19 6.23
CA GLU A 41 -29.83 -14.58 5.76
C GLU A 41 -28.61 -14.79 4.83
N GLU A 42 -28.32 -13.82 3.97
CA GLU A 42 -27.14 -13.80 3.09
C GLU A 42 -25.82 -13.78 3.89
N ILE A 43 -25.70 -12.92 4.90
CA ILE A 43 -24.54 -12.87 5.82
C ILE A 43 -24.29 -14.26 6.45
N GLY A 44 -25.34 -14.93 6.91
CA GLY A 44 -25.23 -16.26 7.53
C GLY A 44 -24.72 -17.31 6.55
N LYS A 45 -25.21 -17.29 5.32
CA LYS A 45 -24.79 -18.19 4.24
C LYS A 45 -23.34 -17.95 3.85
N ASP A 46 -22.99 -16.69 3.60
CA ASP A 46 -21.64 -16.30 3.15
C ASP A 46 -20.59 -16.61 4.22
N LEU A 47 -20.89 -16.34 5.50
CA LEU A 47 -20.00 -16.74 6.60
C LEU A 47 -19.83 -18.27 6.69
N GLY A 48 -20.88 -19.04 6.45
CA GLY A 48 -20.82 -20.51 6.37
C GLY A 48 -19.86 -20.96 5.27
N GLU A 49 -20.00 -20.42 4.07
CA GLU A 49 -19.13 -20.70 2.92
C GLU A 49 -17.66 -20.31 3.19
N LEU A 50 -17.42 -19.12 3.74
CA LEU A 50 -16.07 -18.67 4.13
C LEU A 50 -15.45 -19.58 5.20
N THR A 51 -16.26 -20.09 6.14
CA THR A 51 -15.79 -21.05 7.16
C THR A 51 -15.40 -22.39 6.52
N GLU A 52 -16.14 -22.88 5.55
CA GLU A 52 -15.80 -24.10 4.81
C GLU A 52 -14.49 -23.94 4.02
N ILE A 53 -14.31 -22.79 3.36
CA ILE A 53 -13.09 -22.51 2.60
C ILE A 53 -11.88 -22.42 3.53
N THR A 54 -11.99 -21.66 4.62
CA THR A 54 -10.84 -21.28 5.45
C THR A 54 -10.56 -22.20 6.64
N GLY A 55 -11.55 -23.01 7.08
CA GLY A 55 -11.50 -23.72 8.35
C GLY A 55 -11.59 -22.80 9.60
N LEU A 56 -11.67 -21.47 9.42
CA LEU A 56 -11.80 -20.52 10.51
C LEU A 56 -13.21 -20.57 11.10
N LYS A 57 -13.33 -20.56 12.43
CA LYS A 57 -14.62 -20.67 13.12
C LYS A 57 -15.23 -19.32 13.39
N ILE A 58 -16.52 -19.17 13.09
CA ILE A 58 -17.32 -18.02 13.52
C ILE A 58 -17.44 -18.07 15.06
N ARG A 59 -16.98 -17.04 15.74
CA ARG A 59 -17.06 -16.91 17.21
C ARG A 59 -18.22 -16.06 17.67
N HIS A 60 -18.55 -15.02 16.87
CA HIS A 60 -19.58 -14.05 17.18
C HIS A 60 -20.36 -13.67 15.92
N LYS A 61 -21.63 -13.30 16.10
CA LYS A 61 -22.40 -12.70 15.01
C LYS A 61 -21.74 -11.41 14.54
N VAL A 62 -21.83 -11.13 13.26
CA VAL A 62 -21.36 -9.87 12.68
C VAL A 62 -22.55 -8.91 12.61
N PRO A 63 -22.61 -7.88 13.47
CA PRO A 63 -23.64 -6.87 13.37
C PRO A 63 -23.44 -6.02 12.12
N PHE A 64 -24.52 -5.52 11.53
CA PHE A 64 -24.44 -4.65 10.36
C PHE A 64 -25.43 -3.48 10.44
N ASP A 65 -25.10 -2.41 9.73
CA ASP A 65 -26.02 -1.27 9.46
C ASP A 65 -26.00 -0.94 7.97
N LEU A 66 -27.14 -0.46 7.48
CA LEU A 66 -27.21 0.22 6.18
C LEU A 66 -26.77 1.66 6.34
N ILE A 67 -25.96 2.17 5.42
CA ILE A 67 -25.36 3.49 5.50
C ILE A 67 -25.53 4.25 4.18
N THR A 68 -25.93 5.51 4.27
CA THR A 68 -26.09 6.41 3.12
C THR A 68 -24.74 6.98 2.66
N LYS A 69 -24.66 7.49 1.42
CA LYS A 69 -23.46 8.13 0.87
C LYS A 69 -22.95 9.28 1.76
N ASN A 70 -23.86 10.10 2.29
CA ASN A 70 -23.49 11.21 3.18
C ASN A 70 -22.89 10.72 4.50
N GLN A 71 -23.41 9.64 5.06
CA GLN A 71 -22.87 9.03 6.28
C GLN A 71 -21.50 8.39 6.03
N VAL A 72 -21.28 7.76 4.87
CA VAL A 72 -19.95 7.27 4.49
C VAL A 72 -18.95 8.42 4.40
N ASN A 73 -19.31 9.51 3.70
CA ASN A 73 -18.44 10.68 3.58
C ASN A 73 -18.10 11.30 4.95
N GLN A 74 -19.06 11.38 5.85
CA GLN A 74 -18.80 11.88 7.21
C GLN A 74 -17.90 10.91 7.98
N PHE A 75 -18.21 9.63 7.95
CA PHE A 75 -17.39 8.59 8.57
C PHE A 75 -15.93 8.63 8.10
N LEU A 76 -15.70 8.75 6.79
CA LEU A 76 -14.35 8.81 6.22
C LEU A 76 -13.60 10.08 6.65
N LYS A 77 -14.26 11.24 6.65
CA LYS A 77 -13.67 12.49 7.15
C LYS A 77 -13.30 12.40 8.63
N ASP A 78 -14.20 11.87 9.46
CA ASP A 78 -13.94 11.68 10.89
C ASP A 78 -12.75 10.73 11.10
N ARG A 79 -12.67 9.63 10.33
CA ARG A 79 -11.56 8.68 10.40
C ARG A 79 -10.22 9.28 9.99
N VAL A 80 -10.18 10.04 8.89
CA VAL A 80 -8.96 10.75 8.48
C VAL A 80 -8.52 11.73 9.58
N HIS A 81 -9.46 12.48 10.15
CA HIS A 81 -9.19 13.42 11.24
C HIS A 81 -8.69 12.72 12.51
N ASP A 82 -9.28 11.57 12.87
CA ASP A 82 -8.89 10.82 14.08
C ASP A 82 -7.57 10.06 13.90
N ALA A 83 -7.26 9.63 12.67
CA ALA A 83 -6.08 8.83 12.38
C ALA A 83 -4.80 9.65 12.21
N THR A 84 -4.91 10.92 11.79
CA THR A 84 -3.76 11.75 11.40
C THR A 84 -3.89 13.19 11.87
N THR A 85 -2.77 13.78 12.31
CA THR A 85 -2.72 15.22 12.58
C THR A 85 -2.37 16.00 11.29
N PRO A 86 -2.69 17.31 11.20
CA PRO A 86 -2.24 18.14 10.08
C PRO A 86 -0.72 18.12 9.86
N GLU A 87 0.06 17.97 10.93
CA GLU A 87 1.52 17.86 10.85
C GLU A 87 1.96 16.49 10.29
N ASP A 88 1.28 15.41 10.65
CA ASP A 88 1.57 14.08 10.07
C ASP A 88 1.29 14.08 8.56
N LEU A 89 0.15 14.65 8.12
CA LEU A 89 -0.18 14.80 6.70
C LEU A 89 0.86 15.65 5.96
N ARG A 90 1.31 16.75 6.55
CA ARG A 90 2.37 17.59 5.99
C ARG A 90 3.68 16.82 5.81
N ILE A 91 4.07 16.05 6.81
CA ILE A 91 5.32 15.26 6.77
C ILE A 91 5.24 14.18 5.71
N GLU A 92 4.12 13.48 5.61
CA GLU A 92 3.89 12.46 4.59
C GLU A 92 3.92 13.08 3.18
N GLU A 93 3.20 14.17 2.95
CA GLU A 93 3.20 14.89 1.68
C GLU A 93 4.61 15.36 1.29
N LEU A 94 5.39 15.86 2.26
CA LEU A 94 6.78 16.21 2.04
C LEU A 94 7.62 15.00 1.59
N GLY A 95 7.43 13.85 2.18
CA GLY A 95 8.10 12.61 1.77
C GLY A 95 7.80 12.25 0.33
N LEU A 96 6.51 12.22 -0.02
CA LEU A 96 6.06 11.93 -1.38
C LEU A 96 6.63 12.93 -2.41
N LYS A 97 6.63 14.23 -2.09
CA LYS A 97 7.21 15.28 -2.92
C LYS A 97 8.74 15.16 -3.05
N LYS A 98 9.44 14.81 -1.97
CA LYS A 98 10.89 14.65 -1.97
C LYS A 98 11.36 13.47 -2.81
N PHE A 99 10.66 12.34 -2.77
CA PHE A 99 10.92 11.23 -3.67
C PHE A 99 10.47 11.53 -5.12
N GLY A 100 9.55 12.47 -5.31
CA GLY A 100 8.96 12.80 -6.60
C GLY A 100 7.79 11.90 -6.97
N PHE A 101 7.22 11.15 -6.02
CA PHE A 101 6.02 10.33 -6.24
C PHE A 101 4.79 11.17 -6.60
N VAL A 102 4.78 12.43 -6.16
CA VAL A 102 3.71 13.39 -6.46
C VAL A 102 4.31 14.75 -6.89
N PRO A 103 3.58 15.55 -7.67
CA PRO A 103 4.04 16.89 -8.05
C PRO A 103 4.10 17.86 -6.85
N GLN A 104 4.87 18.94 -6.96
CA GLN A 104 5.10 19.89 -5.87
C GLN A 104 3.81 20.60 -5.39
N ASN A 105 2.81 20.77 -6.24
CA ASN A 105 1.50 21.36 -5.93
C ASN A 105 0.45 20.35 -5.47
N PHE A 106 0.84 19.12 -5.17
CA PHE A 106 -0.06 18.07 -4.72
C PHE A 106 -0.63 18.37 -3.33
N ASP A 107 -1.92 18.04 -3.13
CA ASP A 107 -2.65 18.14 -1.86
C ASP A 107 -3.07 16.74 -1.42
N LEU A 108 -2.33 16.19 -0.46
CA LEU A 108 -2.55 14.83 0.05
C LEU A 108 -3.91 14.71 0.75
N ALA A 109 -4.26 15.69 1.59
CA ALA A 109 -5.49 15.63 2.38
C ALA A 109 -6.73 15.60 1.47
N LYS A 110 -6.77 16.49 0.48
CA LYS A 110 -7.86 16.55 -0.51
C LYS A 110 -7.93 15.27 -1.32
N THR A 111 -6.82 14.84 -1.91
CA THR A 111 -6.78 13.65 -2.78
C THR A 111 -7.21 12.39 -2.04
N THR A 112 -6.79 12.23 -0.78
CA THR A 112 -7.20 11.09 0.05
C THR A 112 -8.71 11.05 0.25
N VAL A 113 -9.33 12.18 0.63
CA VAL A 113 -10.79 12.25 0.83
C VAL A 113 -11.53 11.95 -0.47
N ASP A 114 -11.07 12.51 -1.60
CA ASP A 114 -11.70 12.32 -2.90
C ASP A 114 -11.66 10.85 -3.34
N LEU A 115 -10.51 10.19 -3.21
CA LEU A 115 -10.32 8.77 -3.53
C LEU A 115 -11.18 7.85 -2.66
N LEU A 116 -11.20 8.07 -1.34
CA LEU A 116 -11.99 7.28 -0.40
C LEU A 116 -13.50 7.40 -0.69
N THR A 117 -13.95 8.60 -1.05
CA THR A 117 -15.36 8.87 -1.34
C THR A 117 -15.84 8.15 -2.62
N GLU A 118 -14.97 8.02 -3.61
CA GLU A 118 -15.30 7.42 -4.90
C GLU A 118 -15.52 5.90 -4.81
N GLN A 119 -14.84 5.20 -3.90
CA GLN A 119 -14.68 3.75 -3.96
C GLN A 119 -15.48 2.94 -2.92
N ALA A 120 -16.16 3.59 -1.97
CA ALA A 120 -16.82 2.88 -0.88
C ALA A 120 -18.16 2.21 -1.30
N ALA A 121 -18.21 0.87 -1.35
CA ALA A 121 -19.44 0.09 -1.55
C ALA A 121 -19.93 -0.60 -0.27
N ALA A 122 -19.05 -1.10 0.57
CA ALA A 122 -19.26 -1.65 1.91
C ALA A 122 -17.94 -1.52 2.68
N PHE A 123 -17.97 -1.65 4.01
CA PHE A 123 -16.76 -1.75 4.81
C PHE A 123 -17.01 -2.37 6.19
N TYR A 124 -16.01 -3.10 6.68
CA TYR A 124 -15.99 -3.64 8.04
C TYR A 124 -15.19 -2.74 8.97
N ASP A 125 -15.85 -2.16 9.98
CA ASP A 125 -15.19 -1.39 11.03
C ASP A 125 -14.64 -2.33 12.12
N TYR A 126 -13.36 -2.66 12.04
CA TYR A 126 -12.71 -3.55 13.01
C TYR A 126 -12.51 -2.93 14.41
N HIS A 127 -12.75 -1.63 14.61
CA HIS A 127 -12.83 -1.02 15.95
C HIS A 127 -14.20 -1.26 16.58
N LYS A 128 -15.28 -1.10 15.80
CA LYS A 128 -16.66 -1.31 16.26
C LYS A 128 -17.13 -2.76 16.10
N LYS A 129 -16.33 -3.60 15.40
CA LYS A 129 -16.68 -4.99 15.03
C LYS A 129 -18.00 -5.06 14.27
N LYS A 130 -18.20 -4.16 13.33
CA LYS A 130 -19.46 -3.94 12.65
C LYS A 130 -19.28 -3.73 11.16
N LEU A 131 -20.17 -4.34 10.39
CA LEU A 131 -20.26 -4.22 8.95
C LEU A 131 -21.18 -3.05 8.59
N TYR A 132 -20.74 -2.22 7.63
CA TYR A 132 -21.54 -1.16 7.03
C TYR A 132 -21.75 -1.46 5.55
N ILE A 133 -23.00 -1.47 5.12
CA ILE A 133 -23.40 -1.77 3.75
C ILE A 133 -24.05 -0.52 3.16
N THR A 134 -23.60 -0.11 1.98
CA THR A 134 -24.13 1.08 1.32
C THR A 134 -25.48 0.79 0.68
N ASP A 135 -26.41 1.75 0.76
CA ASP A 135 -27.78 1.62 0.24
C ASP A 135 -27.89 1.91 -1.27
N TRP A 136 -26.84 2.47 -1.88
CA TRP A 136 -26.80 2.88 -3.29
C TRP A 136 -26.01 1.96 -4.22
N ALA A 137 -25.20 1.05 -3.69
CA ALA A 137 -24.40 0.17 -4.54
C ALA A 137 -25.28 -0.82 -5.32
N PRO A 138 -24.95 -1.11 -6.61
CA PRO A 138 -25.64 -2.14 -7.39
C PRO A 138 -25.61 -3.51 -6.70
N SER A 139 -26.65 -4.31 -6.86
CA SER A 139 -26.81 -5.58 -6.11
C SER A 139 -25.64 -6.55 -6.28
N GLY A 140 -25.10 -6.72 -7.50
CA GLY A 140 -23.96 -7.61 -7.75
C GLY A 140 -22.67 -7.10 -7.09
N MET A 141 -22.40 -5.78 -7.16
CA MET A 141 -21.27 -5.16 -6.48
C MET A 141 -21.40 -5.28 -4.95
N ARG A 142 -22.62 -5.06 -4.43
CA ARG A 142 -22.90 -5.20 -3.00
C ARG A 142 -22.67 -6.61 -2.49
N GLN A 143 -23.04 -7.63 -3.26
CA GLN A 143 -22.83 -9.04 -2.87
C GLN A 143 -21.34 -9.39 -2.82
N ALA A 144 -20.58 -9.02 -3.82
CA ALA A 144 -19.12 -9.25 -3.82
C ALA A 144 -18.44 -8.51 -2.65
N ALA A 145 -18.78 -7.23 -2.46
CA ALA A 145 -18.29 -6.43 -1.33
C ALA A 145 -18.68 -7.05 0.01
N LEU A 146 -19.90 -7.59 0.15
CA LEU A 146 -20.36 -8.25 1.37
C LEU A 146 -19.47 -9.44 1.73
N VAL A 147 -19.17 -10.32 0.78
CA VAL A 147 -18.29 -11.49 1.00
C VAL A 147 -16.89 -11.04 1.42
N HIS A 148 -16.34 -10.02 0.76
CA HIS A 148 -15.02 -9.44 1.10
C HIS A 148 -14.99 -8.91 2.55
N GLU A 149 -15.98 -8.12 2.94
CA GLU A 149 -16.05 -7.56 4.29
C GLU A 149 -16.33 -8.62 5.37
N LEU A 150 -17.06 -9.67 5.02
CA LEU A 150 -17.27 -10.82 5.91
C LEU A 150 -15.98 -11.64 6.08
N ALA A 151 -15.12 -11.70 5.06
CA ALA A 151 -13.80 -12.30 5.19
C ALA A 151 -12.94 -11.52 6.21
N HIS A 152 -12.98 -10.18 6.17
CA HIS A 152 -12.34 -9.34 7.19
C HIS A 152 -12.94 -9.61 8.59
N ALA A 153 -14.27 -9.66 8.70
CA ALA A 153 -14.93 -9.92 9.98
C ALA A 153 -14.54 -11.29 10.56
N LEU A 154 -14.43 -12.33 9.71
CA LEU A 154 -14.01 -13.66 10.11
C LEU A 154 -12.54 -13.68 10.55
N ALA A 155 -11.65 -13.06 9.79
CA ALA A 155 -10.22 -12.92 10.12
C ALA A 155 -10.04 -12.13 11.42
N ASP A 156 -10.77 -11.02 11.62
CA ASP A 156 -10.69 -10.20 12.82
C ASP A 156 -11.08 -10.96 14.09
N GLN A 157 -12.06 -11.83 14.02
CA GLN A 157 -12.47 -12.69 15.13
C GLN A 157 -11.36 -13.66 15.57
N GLN A 158 -10.40 -13.98 14.69
CA GLN A 158 -9.29 -14.88 14.98
C GLN A 158 -7.99 -14.14 15.32
N PHE A 159 -7.68 -13.07 14.59
CA PHE A 159 -6.34 -12.46 14.54
C PHE A 159 -6.30 -11.03 15.05
N HIS A 160 -7.44 -10.40 15.38
CA HIS A 160 -7.51 -9.03 15.88
C HIS A 160 -6.87 -8.03 14.91
N LEU A 161 -7.52 -7.77 13.76
CA LEU A 161 -6.97 -7.00 12.64
C LEU A 161 -6.44 -5.62 13.05
N GLU A 162 -7.10 -4.94 13.98
CA GLU A 162 -6.57 -3.66 14.51
C GLU A 162 -5.15 -3.81 15.09
N ARG A 163 -4.93 -4.85 15.90
CA ARG A 163 -3.61 -5.13 16.47
C ARG A 163 -2.62 -5.57 15.40
N PHE A 164 -3.07 -6.43 14.48
CA PHE A 164 -2.27 -6.91 13.37
C PHE A 164 -1.70 -5.76 12.54
N ILE A 165 -2.52 -4.79 12.17
CA ILE A 165 -2.10 -3.61 11.41
C ILE A 165 -1.20 -2.67 12.24
N LYS A 166 -1.56 -2.44 13.52
CA LYS A 166 -0.76 -1.58 14.41
C LYS A 166 0.69 -2.05 14.58
N GLN A 167 0.97 -3.32 14.45
CA GLN A 167 2.33 -3.87 14.53
C GLN A 167 3.24 -3.48 13.35
N GLY A 168 2.70 -3.02 12.23
CA GLY A 168 3.46 -2.52 11.08
C GLY A 168 3.71 -1.00 11.06
N ARG A 169 3.12 -0.24 11.99
CA ARG A 169 3.06 1.24 11.92
C ARG A 169 4.38 2.00 11.86
N ASP A 170 5.44 1.40 12.38
CA ASP A 170 6.76 2.07 12.46
C ASP A 170 7.65 1.74 11.24
N ASP A 171 7.12 1.02 10.26
CA ASP A 171 7.82 0.57 9.06
C ASP A 171 6.85 0.58 7.88
N ASP A 172 7.06 1.48 6.93
CA ASP A 172 6.12 1.72 5.82
C ASP A 172 5.97 0.48 4.91
N ASP A 173 7.08 -0.19 4.60
CA ASP A 173 7.10 -1.38 3.76
C ASP A 173 6.42 -2.59 4.45
N LEU A 174 6.72 -2.79 5.74
CA LEU A 174 6.05 -3.80 6.57
C LEU A 174 4.55 -3.53 6.69
N SER A 175 4.16 -2.26 6.82
CA SER A 175 2.76 -1.87 6.89
C SER A 175 2.01 -2.23 5.61
N MET A 176 2.60 -1.94 4.45
CA MET A 176 2.03 -2.30 3.15
C MET A 176 1.93 -3.82 2.99
N ALA A 177 2.96 -4.58 3.39
CA ALA A 177 2.93 -6.03 3.36
C ALA A 177 1.81 -6.62 4.23
N ARG A 178 1.56 -6.07 5.41
CA ARG A 178 0.44 -6.49 6.28
C ARG A 178 -0.92 -6.13 5.70
N THR A 179 -1.04 -4.96 5.07
CA THR A 179 -2.25 -4.58 4.34
C THR A 179 -2.51 -5.55 3.19
N ALA A 180 -1.46 -5.95 2.45
CA ALA A 180 -1.57 -6.94 1.38
C ALA A 180 -2.03 -8.32 1.87
N VAL A 181 -1.64 -8.74 3.08
CA VAL A 181 -2.19 -9.97 3.70
C VAL A 181 -3.68 -9.83 3.96
N MET A 182 -4.09 -8.73 4.56
CA MET A 182 -5.48 -8.51 4.96
C MET A 182 -6.41 -8.40 3.74
N GLU A 183 -6.08 -7.52 2.82
CA GLU A 183 -6.89 -7.26 1.61
C GLU A 183 -6.77 -8.40 0.60
N GLY A 184 -5.58 -8.95 0.44
CA GLY A 184 -5.33 -10.06 -0.48
C GLY A 184 -6.08 -11.32 -0.09
N GLN A 185 -6.11 -11.67 1.20
CA GLN A 185 -6.92 -12.81 1.67
C GLN A 185 -8.42 -12.56 1.44
N ALA A 186 -8.92 -11.37 1.78
CA ALA A 186 -10.33 -11.05 1.59
C ALA A 186 -10.73 -11.05 0.10
N THR A 187 -9.86 -10.52 -0.78
CA THR A 187 -10.08 -10.52 -2.22
C THR A 187 -10.04 -11.94 -2.80
N TRP A 188 -9.08 -12.76 -2.37
CA TRP A 188 -9.01 -14.16 -2.80
C TRP A 188 -10.26 -14.94 -2.38
N LEU A 189 -10.70 -14.78 -1.12
CA LEU A 189 -11.89 -15.45 -0.58
C LEU A 189 -13.17 -14.99 -1.28
N MET A 190 -13.33 -13.71 -1.55
CA MET A 190 -14.43 -13.16 -2.34
C MET A 190 -14.47 -13.82 -3.73
N SER A 191 -13.33 -13.86 -4.41
CA SER A 191 -13.23 -14.42 -5.75
C SER A 191 -13.49 -15.92 -5.75
N GLU A 192 -12.94 -16.68 -4.80
CA GLU A 192 -13.19 -18.13 -4.64
C GLU A 192 -14.67 -18.41 -4.38
N ALA A 193 -15.33 -17.64 -3.51
CA ALA A 193 -16.75 -17.82 -3.24
C ALA A 193 -17.61 -17.56 -4.50
N ILE A 194 -17.26 -16.57 -5.31
CA ILE A 194 -17.95 -16.29 -6.58
C ILE A 194 -17.75 -17.45 -7.56
N GLU A 195 -16.53 -17.94 -7.73
CA GLU A 195 -16.19 -19.04 -8.63
C GLU A 195 -16.89 -20.34 -8.18
N ARG A 196 -16.93 -20.66 -6.88
CA ARG A 196 -17.66 -21.83 -6.34
C ARG A 196 -19.15 -21.80 -6.68
N ARG A 197 -19.77 -20.63 -6.60
CA ARG A 197 -21.18 -20.43 -7.00
C ARG A 197 -21.41 -20.67 -8.49
N ALA A 198 -20.38 -20.47 -9.32
CA ALA A 198 -20.37 -20.80 -10.75
C ALA A 198 -19.95 -22.25 -11.04
N GLY A 199 -19.69 -23.07 -10.01
CA GLY A 199 -19.21 -24.46 -10.15
C GLY A 199 -17.72 -24.58 -10.49
N GLN A 200 -16.93 -23.52 -10.24
CA GLN A 200 -15.49 -23.43 -10.49
C GLN A 200 -14.74 -23.26 -9.17
N SER A 201 -13.40 -23.17 -9.22
CA SER A 201 -12.57 -22.86 -8.06
C SER A 201 -11.27 -22.21 -8.53
N LEU A 202 -10.75 -21.30 -7.71
CA LEU A 202 -9.41 -20.72 -7.88
C LEU A 202 -8.31 -21.70 -7.45
N THR A 203 -8.62 -22.65 -6.58
CA THR A 203 -7.67 -23.65 -6.10
C THR A 203 -7.11 -24.43 -7.28
N GLY A 204 -5.77 -24.42 -7.45
CA GLY A 204 -5.09 -25.05 -8.57
C GLY A 204 -5.20 -24.30 -9.92
N SER A 205 -5.71 -23.06 -9.91
CA SER A 205 -5.87 -22.24 -11.12
C SER A 205 -5.11 -20.91 -11.04
N ALA A 206 -3.79 -20.97 -10.85
CA ALA A 206 -2.91 -19.78 -10.79
C ALA A 206 -3.16 -18.79 -11.94
N LYS A 207 -3.40 -19.31 -13.15
CA LYS A 207 -3.69 -18.47 -14.32
C LYS A 207 -4.98 -17.66 -14.19
N SER A 208 -6.04 -18.22 -13.59
CA SER A 208 -7.29 -17.50 -13.34
C SER A 208 -7.07 -16.37 -12.35
N VAL A 209 -6.31 -16.63 -11.28
CA VAL A 209 -5.95 -15.62 -10.27
C VAL A 209 -5.11 -14.50 -10.89
N GLU A 210 -4.13 -14.81 -11.74
CA GLU A 210 -3.37 -13.80 -12.49
C GLU A 210 -4.27 -12.95 -13.40
N MET A 211 -5.19 -13.56 -14.12
CA MET A 211 -6.11 -12.83 -15.00
C MET A 211 -7.01 -11.89 -14.21
N MET A 212 -7.52 -12.32 -13.06
CA MET A 212 -8.33 -11.49 -12.16
C MET A 212 -7.50 -10.32 -11.60
N SER A 213 -6.28 -10.59 -11.12
CA SER A 213 -5.37 -9.56 -10.63
C SER A 213 -5.10 -8.49 -11.71
N ARG A 214 -4.77 -8.90 -12.93
CA ARG A 214 -4.54 -7.98 -14.05
C ARG A 214 -5.80 -7.19 -14.44
N ALA A 215 -6.98 -7.82 -14.38
CA ALA A 215 -8.24 -7.13 -14.63
C ALA A 215 -8.50 -6.03 -13.60
N MET A 216 -8.19 -6.28 -12.32
CA MET A 216 -8.27 -5.28 -11.24
C MET A 216 -7.25 -4.14 -11.44
N GLU A 217 -6.03 -4.42 -11.92
CA GLU A 217 -5.01 -3.40 -12.20
C GLU A 217 -5.37 -2.51 -13.39
N SER A 218 -6.01 -3.07 -14.41
CA SER A 218 -6.33 -2.34 -15.64
C SER A 218 -7.44 -1.30 -15.47
N GLY A 219 -8.19 -1.34 -14.37
CA GLY A 219 -9.24 -0.38 -13.99
C GLY A 219 -10.18 0.03 -15.13
N GLY A 220 -11.46 0.20 -14.86
CA GLY A 220 -12.38 0.78 -15.84
C GLY A 220 -12.49 2.29 -15.67
N SER A 221 -12.90 3.00 -16.69
CA SER A 221 -13.18 4.45 -16.74
C SER A 221 -14.29 4.94 -15.77
N GLU A 222 -14.67 4.12 -14.79
CA GLU A 222 -15.73 4.43 -13.84
C GLU A 222 -15.25 5.22 -12.61
N TYR A 223 -13.91 5.38 -12.43
CA TYR A 223 -13.29 6.04 -11.28
C TYR A 223 -12.40 7.22 -11.69
N PRO A 224 -12.97 8.35 -12.10
CA PRO A 224 -12.21 9.47 -12.65
C PRO A 224 -11.23 10.10 -11.66
N VAL A 225 -11.49 10.06 -10.35
CA VAL A 225 -10.55 10.54 -9.33
C VAL A 225 -9.34 9.62 -9.26
N PHE A 226 -9.57 8.31 -9.23
CA PHE A 226 -8.51 7.30 -9.24
C PHE A 226 -7.66 7.38 -10.52
N ASP A 227 -8.31 7.46 -11.70
CA ASP A 227 -7.62 7.50 -12.99
C ASP A 227 -6.72 8.74 -13.14
N SER A 228 -7.13 9.87 -12.55
CA SER A 228 -6.37 11.13 -12.55
C SER A 228 -5.33 11.23 -11.43
N ALA A 229 -5.33 10.30 -10.47
CA ALA A 229 -4.38 10.31 -9.36
C ALA A 229 -2.94 10.03 -9.83
N PRO A 230 -1.92 10.56 -9.14
CA PRO A 230 -0.53 10.21 -9.39
C PRO A 230 -0.28 8.70 -9.40
N LEU A 231 0.67 8.23 -10.21
CA LEU A 231 0.99 6.81 -10.36
C LEU A 231 1.19 6.12 -9.02
N TYR A 232 1.87 6.78 -8.08
CA TYR A 232 2.09 6.26 -6.74
C TYR A 232 0.78 5.84 -6.06
N PHE A 233 -0.25 6.71 -6.06
CA PHE A 233 -1.55 6.38 -5.47
C PHE A 233 -2.24 5.25 -6.22
N ARG A 234 -2.26 5.28 -7.53
CA ARG A 234 -2.87 4.20 -8.33
C ARG A 234 -2.25 2.84 -8.03
N ARG A 235 -0.92 2.77 -7.91
CA ARG A 235 -0.21 1.51 -7.64
C ARG A 235 -0.38 1.07 -6.17
N THR A 236 -0.18 1.98 -5.21
CA THR A 236 -0.27 1.63 -3.77
C THR A 236 -1.68 1.27 -3.32
N LEU A 237 -2.72 1.87 -3.94
CA LEU A 237 -4.11 1.56 -3.64
C LEU A 237 -4.54 0.18 -4.13
N VAL A 238 -4.03 -0.24 -5.29
CA VAL A 238 -4.42 -1.51 -5.92
C VAL A 238 -3.55 -2.68 -5.43
N PHE A 239 -2.30 -2.42 -5.07
CA PHE A 239 -1.32 -3.42 -4.64
C PHE A 239 -1.83 -4.41 -3.58
N PRO A 240 -2.49 -4.00 -2.49
CA PRO A 240 -2.97 -4.94 -1.48
C PRO A 240 -3.97 -5.95 -2.01
N TYR A 241 -4.81 -5.54 -2.94
CA TYR A 241 -5.85 -6.39 -3.53
C TYR A 241 -5.29 -7.33 -4.59
N THR A 242 -4.43 -6.83 -5.47
CA THR A 242 -3.91 -7.56 -6.62
C THR A 242 -2.72 -8.44 -6.24
N GLN A 243 -1.63 -7.84 -5.78
CA GLN A 243 -0.44 -8.57 -5.37
C GLN A 243 -0.67 -9.36 -4.07
N GLY A 244 -1.52 -8.83 -3.16
CA GLY A 244 -1.95 -9.56 -1.97
C GLY A 244 -2.75 -10.82 -2.32
N MET A 245 -3.65 -10.77 -3.33
CA MET A 245 -4.40 -11.93 -3.81
C MET A 245 -3.47 -12.98 -4.45
N LEU A 246 -2.50 -12.55 -5.27
CA LEU A 246 -1.50 -13.44 -5.85
C LEU A 246 -0.63 -14.11 -4.77
N PHE A 247 -0.21 -13.34 -3.77
CA PHE A 247 0.52 -13.86 -2.61
C PHE A 247 -0.31 -14.88 -1.84
N GLN A 248 -1.57 -14.56 -1.50
CA GLN A 248 -2.47 -15.49 -0.82
C GLN A 248 -2.64 -16.78 -1.61
N ASN A 249 -2.82 -16.70 -2.94
CA ASN A 249 -2.90 -17.87 -3.80
C ASN A 249 -1.66 -18.75 -3.71
N ALA A 250 -0.47 -18.14 -3.82
CA ALA A 250 0.79 -18.89 -3.73
C ALA A 250 0.96 -19.58 -2.36
N VAL A 251 0.47 -18.96 -1.28
CA VAL A 251 0.49 -19.58 0.04
C VAL A 251 -0.54 -20.71 0.12
N CYS A 252 -1.74 -20.56 -0.47
CA CYS A 252 -2.75 -21.62 -0.55
C CYS A 252 -2.25 -22.83 -1.35
N GLU A 253 -1.57 -22.62 -2.48
CA GLU A 253 -0.98 -23.71 -3.27
C GLU A 253 0.05 -24.54 -2.49
N LYS A 254 0.70 -23.96 -1.49
CA LYS A 254 1.74 -24.64 -0.69
C LYS A 254 1.23 -25.20 0.63
N LEU A 255 0.24 -24.58 1.25
CA LEU A 255 -0.23 -24.89 2.61
C LEU A 255 -1.72 -25.23 2.69
N ASP A 256 -2.40 -25.31 1.55
CA ASP A 256 -3.84 -25.57 1.49
C ASP A 256 -4.62 -24.66 2.47
N GLN A 257 -5.50 -25.23 3.26
CA GLN A 257 -6.35 -24.50 4.22
C GLN A 257 -5.55 -23.81 5.34
N ASP A 258 -4.37 -24.31 5.70
CA ASP A 258 -3.51 -23.70 6.73
C ASP A 258 -3.01 -22.31 6.32
N ALA A 259 -2.99 -22.01 5.02
CA ALA A 259 -2.60 -20.73 4.45
C ALA A 259 -3.34 -19.54 5.12
N PHE A 260 -4.66 -19.68 5.34
CA PHE A 260 -5.50 -18.61 5.90
C PHE A 260 -5.16 -18.24 7.34
N THR A 261 -4.51 -19.14 8.05
CA THR A 261 -4.00 -18.88 9.41
C THR A 261 -2.53 -18.43 9.39
N GLN A 262 -1.73 -19.07 8.52
CA GLN A 262 -0.29 -18.85 8.44
C GLN A 262 0.08 -17.40 8.13
N VAL A 263 -0.58 -16.78 7.16
CA VAL A 263 -0.28 -15.41 6.72
C VAL A 263 -0.52 -14.34 7.80
N PHE A 264 -1.37 -14.63 8.79
CA PHE A 264 -1.59 -13.76 9.95
C PHE A 264 -0.65 -14.07 11.12
N ARG A 265 -0.26 -15.33 11.30
CA ARG A 265 0.65 -15.75 12.39
C ARG A 265 2.09 -15.41 12.08
N GLN A 266 2.49 -15.57 10.83
CA GLN A 266 3.83 -15.28 10.32
C GLN A 266 3.68 -14.45 9.04
N PRO A 267 3.30 -13.17 9.16
CA PRO A 267 3.07 -12.33 8.00
C PRO A 267 4.37 -12.02 7.26
N PRO A 268 4.28 -11.70 5.95
CA PRO A 268 5.41 -11.15 5.22
C PRO A 268 5.90 -9.86 5.89
N VAL A 269 7.20 -9.63 5.85
CA VAL A 269 7.86 -8.50 6.52
C VAL A 269 8.26 -7.39 5.55
N SER A 270 7.97 -7.54 4.26
CA SER A 270 8.25 -6.57 3.21
C SER A 270 7.32 -6.77 2.01
N THR A 271 7.16 -5.73 1.20
CA THR A 271 6.48 -5.85 -0.10
C THR A 271 7.20 -6.82 -1.04
N GLN A 272 8.52 -6.98 -0.89
CA GLN A 272 9.30 -7.97 -1.63
C GLN A 272 8.81 -9.39 -1.37
N GLN A 273 8.51 -9.75 -0.12
CA GLN A 273 7.99 -11.07 0.21
C GLN A 273 6.57 -11.29 -0.34
N VAL A 274 5.78 -10.24 -0.50
CA VAL A 274 4.47 -10.30 -1.15
C VAL A 274 4.63 -10.51 -2.67
N LEU A 275 5.50 -9.73 -3.31
CA LEU A 275 5.78 -9.81 -4.75
C LEU A 275 6.46 -11.13 -5.15
N HIS A 276 7.28 -11.69 -4.24
CA HIS A 276 8.05 -12.90 -4.45
C HIS A 276 7.78 -13.91 -3.33
N PRO A 277 6.67 -14.69 -3.39
CA PRO A 277 6.28 -15.62 -2.33
C PRO A 277 7.39 -16.61 -1.92
N GLN A 278 8.31 -16.95 -2.84
CA GLN A 278 9.46 -17.80 -2.49
C GLN A 278 10.36 -17.12 -1.44
N LYS A 279 10.57 -15.79 -1.52
CA LYS A 279 11.35 -15.05 -0.50
C LYS A 279 10.64 -15.04 0.88
N TYR A 280 9.31 -15.12 0.91
CA TYR A 280 8.53 -15.30 2.14
C TYR A 280 8.77 -16.71 2.73
N PHE A 281 8.66 -17.75 1.93
CA PHE A 281 8.91 -19.13 2.38
C PHE A 281 10.36 -19.37 2.83
N ASP A 282 11.32 -18.70 2.20
CA ASP A 282 12.74 -18.76 2.55
C ASP A 282 13.09 -17.80 3.71
N ALA A 283 12.11 -17.07 4.27
CA ALA A 283 12.27 -16.10 5.35
C ALA A 283 13.37 -15.06 5.07
N VAL A 284 13.45 -14.56 3.83
CA VAL A 284 14.44 -13.56 3.41
C VAL A 284 14.11 -12.21 4.07
N MET A 285 14.94 -11.77 5.02
CA MET A 285 14.74 -10.53 5.75
C MET A 285 15.31 -9.32 5.00
N PRO A 286 14.61 -8.17 5.00
CA PRO A 286 15.16 -6.92 4.49
C PRO A 286 16.41 -6.49 5.26
N THR A 287 17.41 -5.96 4.55
CA THR A 287 18.57 -5.30 5.17
C THR A 287 18.23 -3.88 5.61
N ARG A 288 19.11 -3.28 6.43
CA ARG A 288 18.97 -1.90 6.89
C ARG A 288 20.25 -1.11 6.58
N PRO A 289 20.42 -0.61 5.35
CA PRO A 289 21.59 0.13 4.96
C PRO A 289 21.74 1.41 5.80
N ALA A 290 22.97 1.82 6.07
CA ALA A 290 23.23 3.02 6.85
C ALA A 290 22.86 4.28 6.05
N LEU A 291 22.06 5.17 6.64
CA LEU A 291 21.78 6.47 6.04
C LEU A 291 23.04 7.35 5.95
N PRO A 292 23.24 8.09 4.85
CA PRO A 292 24.36 8.99 4.72
C PRO A 292 24.26 10.11 5.76
N LYS A 293 25.41 10.51 6.32
CA LYS A 293 25.48 11.53 7.37
C LYS A 293 25.71 12.92 6.73
N PHE A 294 25.09 13.92 7.32
CA PHE A 294 25.34 15.34 7.01
C PHE A 294 25.37 16.16 8.31
N SER A 295 25.80 17.41 8.23
CA SER A 295 25.79 18.31 9.38
C SER A 295 24.36 18.66 9.76
N SER A 296 23.82 17.99 10.79
CA SER A 296 22.44 18.16 11.25
C SER A 296 22.24 19.31 12.25
N ARG A 297 23.28 20.16 12.46
CA ARG A 297 23.18 21.30 13.41
C ARG A 297 22.08 22.27 12.94
N GLY A 298 21.06 22.47 13.79
CA GLY A 298 19.91 23.33 13.49
C GLY A 298 18.78 22.62 12.74
N TYR A 299 18.91 21.32 12.48
CA TYR A 299 17.85 20.48 11.91
C TYR A 299 17.08 19.71 13.00
N LYS A 300 15.84 19.35 12.67
CA LYS A 300 14.96 18.46 13.43
C LYS A 300 14.57 17.31 12.52
N ARG A 301 14.74 16.07 12.99
CA ARG A 301 14.19 14.90 12.34
C ARG A 301 12.66 14.98 12.33
N LEU A 302 12.06 14.97 11.14
CA LEU A 302 10.62 14.92 10.94
C LEU A 302 10.14 13.46 10.97
N VAL A 303 10.76 12.61 10.15
CA VAL A 303 10.41 11.20 10.00
C VAL A 303 11.65 10.40 9.58
N ALA A 304 11.65 9.13 9.92
CA ALA A 304 12.49 8.10 9.32
C ALA A 304 11.61 6.88 9.05
N GLY A 305 11.81 6.21 7.94
CA GLY A 305 11.00 5.07 7.50
C GLY A 305 11.76 4.18 6.52
N THR A 306 11.04 3.22 5.98
CA THR A 306 11.52 2.28 4.99
C THR A 306 11.02 2.67 3.60
N VAL A 307 11.74 2.23 2.57
CA VAL A 307 11.35 2.32 1.15
C VAL A 307 11.48 0.93 0.59
N GLY A 308 10.36 0.30 0.27
CA GLY A 308 10.28 -1.09 -0.14
C GLY A 308 10.58 -1.34 -1.62
N GLU A 309 10.54 -2.61 -2.02
CA GLU A 309 10.66 -2.98 -3.44
C GLU A 309 9.54 -2.33 -4.27
N MET A 310 8.30 -2.32 -3.77
CA MET A 310 7.16 -1.68 -4.45
C MET A 310 7.42 -0.20 -4.72
N ASP A 311 7.93 0.55 -3.73
CA ASP A 311 8.22 1.98 -3.89
C ASP A 311 9.29 2.23 -4.97
N HIS A 312 10.34 1.37 -5.00
CA HIS A 312 11.37 1.45 -6.03
C HIS A 312 10.84 1.13 -7.41
N ALA A 313 9.97 0.11 -7.52
CA ALA A 313 9.30 -0.21 -8.79
C ALA A 313 8.50 1.00 -9.30
N ILE A 314 7.69 1.62 -8.44
CA ILE A 314 6.90 2.81 -8.80
C ILE A 314 7.79 3.98 -9.18
N LEU A 315 8.87 4.23 -8.43
CA LEU A 315 9.81 5.31 -8.72
C LEU A 315 10.45 5.15 -10.11
N ILE A 316 10.91 3.94 -10.41
CA ILE A 316 11.54 3.61 -11.69
C ILE A 316 10.49 3.69 -12.82
N GLU A 317 9.31 3.10 -12.66
CA GLU A 317 8.23 3.14 -13.63
C GLU A 317 7.84 4.58 -13.99
N GLN A 318 7.64 5.42 -12.98
CA GLN A 318 7.17 6.81 -13.15
C GLN A 318 8.14 7.68 -13.94
N PHE A 319 9.42 7.54 -13.69
CA PHE A 319 10.43 8.40 -14.32
C PHE A 319 11.13 7.76 -15.51
N LEU A 320 11.13 6.45 -15.61
CA LEU A 320 11.77 5.72 -16.70
C LEU A 320 10.74 4.93 -17.51
N ASP A 321 10.47 3.68 -17.13
CA ASP A 321 9.45 2.83 -17.74
C ASP A 321 9.21 1.55 -16.90
N GLU A 322 8.07 0.88 -17.21
CA GLU A 322 7.64 -0.35 -16.51
C GLU A 322 8.63 -1.52 -16.71
N ARG A 323 9.24 -1.65 -17.88
CA ARG A 323 10.21 -2.72 -18.18
C ARG A 323 11.43 -2.60 -17.26
N ARG A 324 12.01 -1.40 -17.14
CA ARG A 324 13.17 -1.15 -16.25
C ARG A 324 12.80 -1.34 -14.79
N ALA A 325 11.57 -0.97 -14.40
CA ALA A 325 11.06 -1.25 -13.06
C ALA A 325 11.04 -2.75 -12.76
N GLY A 326 10.49 -3.55 -13.67
CA GLY A 326 10.45 -5.01 -13.56
C GLY A 326 11.81 -5.69 -13.59
N GLU A 327 12.81 -5.10 -14.26
CA GLU A 327 14.17 -5.62 -14.31
C GLU A 327 14.99 -5.29 -13.03
N LEU A 328 14.82 -4.11 -12.45
CA LEU A 328 15.66 -3.62 -11.35
C LEU A 328 15.06 -3.88 -9.96
N ALA A 329 13.78 -3.59 -9.76
CA ALA A 329 13.17 -3.64 -8.43
C ALA A 329 13.28 -5.01 -7.73
N PRO A 330 13.18 -6.18 -8.42
CA PRO A 330 13.30 -7.48 -7.77
C PRO A 330 14.66 -7.75 -7.08
N HIS A 331 15.70 -6.98 -7.43
CA HIS A 331 17.04 -7.04 -6.83
C HIS A 331 17.18 -6.22 -5.53
N TRP A 332 16.11 -5.54 -5.09
CA TRP A 332 16.08 -4.80 -3.84
C TRP A 332 16.33 -5.73 -2.62
N ARG A 333 17.12 -5.24 -1.66
CA ARG A 333 17.43 -5.95 -0.41
C ARG A 333 16.99 -5.21 0.84
N GLY A 334 16.96 -3.88 0.78
CA GLY A 334 16.53 -3.06 1.90
C GLY A 334 16.71 -1.57 1.59
N GLY A 335 15.81 -0.73 2.09
CA GLY A 335 15.85 0.70 1.85
C GLY A 335 15.38 1.49 3.05
N LEU A 336 16.11 2.55 3.39
CA LEU A 336 15.79 3.48 4.47
C LEU A 336 15.82 4.91 3.98
N TYR A 337 15.00 5.75 4.59
CA TYR A 337 15.04 7.19 4.38
C TYR A 337 14.82 7.96 5.68
N ALA A 338 15.16 9.23 5.64
CA ALA A 338 14.84 10.19 6.68
C ALA A 338 14.65 11.59 6.11
N LEU A 339 13.73 12.34 6.70
CA LEU A 339 13.54 13.77 6.41
C LEU A 339 13.97 14.58 7.63
N ASP A 340 14.87 15.51 7.41
CA ASP A 340 15.34 16.45 8.43
C ASP A 340 15.04 17.89 7.99
N GLU A 341 14.32 18.66 8.82
CA GLU A 341 13.93 20.04 8.52
C GLU A 341 14.80 21.05 9.27
N ASN A 342 15.36 22.02 8.56
CA ASN A 342 16.03 23.15 9.18
C ASN A 342 15.02 24.03 9.93
N LYS A 343 15.25 24.26 11.24
CA LYS A 343 14.30 24.98 12.11
C LYS A 343 14.06 26.42 11.71
N ARG A 344 15.01 27.07 11.02
CA ARG A 344 14.90 28.47 10.63
C ARG A 344 14.42 28.64 9.19
N GLU A 345 15.05 27.90 8.27
CA GLU A 345 14.81 28.05 6.83
C GLU A 345 13.67 27.16 6.32
N ARG A 346 13.18 26.21 7.16
CA ARG A 346 12.19 25.22 6.77
C ARG A 346 12.60 24.33 5.58
N ARG A 347 13.88 24.36 5.23
CA ARG A 347 14.48 23.50 4.21
C ARG A 347 14.49 22.07 4.70
N VAL A 348 14.06 21.15 3.86
CA VAL A 348 14.01 19.73 4.16
C VAL A 348 15.11 19.00 3.40
N VAL A 349 15.92 18.24 4.12
CA VAL A 349 16.93 17.32 3.57
C VAL A 349 16.36 15.92 3.60
N LEU A 350 16.41 15.24 2.45
CA LEU A 350 16.18 13.80 2.32
C LEU A 350 17.53 13.09 2.46
N SER A 351 17.64 12.21 3.45
CA SER A 351 18.69 11.20 3.53
C SER A 351 18.08 9.87 3.11
N TYR A 352 18.69 9.18 2.16
CA TYR A 352 18.16 7.94 1.59
C TYR A 352 19.29 6.94 1.34
N ALA A 353 19.06 5.65 1.58
CA ALA A 353 19.98 4.57 1.27
C ALA A 353 19.22 3.31 0.89
N VAL A 354 19.69 2.62 -0.14
CA VAL A 354 19.13 1.35 -0.61
C VAL A 354 20.26 0.36 -0.89
N GLU A 355 20.07 -0.88 -0.44
CA GLU A 355 20.95 -2.01 -0.73
C GLU A 355 20.31 -2.92 -1.77
N TRP A 356 21.12 -3.43 -2.69
CA TRP A 356 20.76 -4.31 -3.79
C TRP A 356 21.39 -5.69 -3.61
N ASP A 357 20.92 -6.69 -4.35
CA ASP A 357 21.40 -8.07 -4.26
C ASP A 357 22.93 -8.18 -4.47
N ASP A 358 23.47 -7.35 -5.37
CA ASP A 358 24.90 -7.30 -5.69
C ASP A 358 25.35 -5.92 -6.20
N ALA A 359 26.66 -5.79 -6.42
CA ALA A 359 27.25 -4.54 -6.90
C ALA A 359 26.86 -4.19 -8.34
N GLU A 360 26.47 -5.17 -9.17
CA GLU A 360 26.00 -4.90 -10.55
C GLU A 360 24.62 -4.29 -10.53
N SER A 361 23.67 -4.88 -9.79
CA SER A 361 22.32 -4.34 -9.59
C SER A 361 22.38 -2.94 -8.97
N ALA A 362 23.29 -2.71 -8.02
CA ALA A 362 23.51 -1.38 -7.45
C ALA A 362 24.03 -0.37 -8.48
N ARG A 363 24.96 -0.76 -9.37
CA ARG A 363 25.43 0.11 -10.48
C ARG A 363 24.30 0.47 -11.44
N GLN A 364 23.50 -0.51 -11.81
CA GLN A 364 22.35 -0.29 -12.70
C GLN A 364 21.33 0.66 -12.06
N TYR A 365 21.02 0.47 -10.77
CA TYR A 365 20.16 1.39 -10.05
C TYR A 365 20.79 2.79 -9.88
N PHE A 366 22.09 2.88 -9.58
CA PHE A 366 22.78 4.17 -9.51
C PHE A 366 22.68 4.96 -10.81
N ALA A 367 22.83 4.30 -11.95
CA ALA A 367 22.62 4.92 -13.26
C ALA A 367 21.16 5.33 -13.47
N ALA A 368 20.20 4.44 -13.15
CA ALA A 368 18.76 4.72 -13.23
C ALA A 368 18.36 5.90 -12.31
N TYR A 369 18.89 5.95 -11.09
CA TYR A 369 18.58 7.04 -10.15
C TYR A 369 19.11 8.40 -10.59
N GLN A 370 20.24 8.46 -11.28
CA GLN A 370 20.71 9.70 -11.93
C GLN A 370 19.70 10.20 -12.99
N GLU A 371 19.14 9.29 -13.80
CA GLU A 371 18.10 9.64 -14.77
C GLU A 371 16.82 10.09 -14.07
N VAL A 372 16.41 9.40 -12.98
CA VAL A 372 15.28 9.80 -12.12
C VAL A 372 15.47 11.25 -11.65
N LEU A 373 16.62 11.60 -11.07
CA LEU A 373 16.89 12.95 -10.59
C LEU A 373 16.86 14.00 -11.72
N ARG A 374 17.36 13.68 -12.91
CA ARG A 374 17.32 14.56 -14.10
C ARG A 374 15.89 14.82 -14.59
N LYS A 375 14.97 13.87 -14.39
CA LYS A 375 13.56 14.01 -14.79
C LYS A 375 12.67 14.56 -13.67
N LYS A 376 13.05 14.32 -12.41
CA LYS A 376 12.36 14.84 -11.23
C LYS A 376 12.50 16.35 -11.08
N TRP A 377 13.69 16.89 -11.35
CA TRP A 377 13.98 18.32 -11.23
C TRP A 377 13.96 19.03 -12.59
N ARG A 378 13.39 20.23 -12.62
CA ARG A 378 13.37 21.06 -13.83
C ARG A 378 14.75 21.63 -14.15
N ASN A 379 15.47 22.01 -13.08
CA ASN A 379 16.82 22.57 -13.18
C ASN A 379 17.77 21.66 -12.43
N ILE A 380 18.77 21.14 -13.12
CA ILE A 380 19.83 20.35 -12.53
C ILE A 380 21.18 20.80 -13.09
N GLU A 381 22.07 21.19 -12.20
CA GLU A 381 23.45 21.50 -12.50
C GLU A 381 24.35 20.42 -11.91
N VAL A 382 25.03 19.65 -12.77
CA VAL A 382 25.87 18.54 -12.35
C VAL A 382 27.31 19.09 -12.16
N VAL A 383 27.84 18.88 -10.95
CA VAL A 383 29.21 19.30 -10.58
C VAL A 383 30.18 18.12 -10.66
N SER A 384 29.71 16.93 -10.32
CA SER A 384 30.52 15.69 -10.37
C SER A 384 29.68 14.55 -10.89
N SER A 385 30.24 13.77 -11.84
CA SER A 385 29.63 12.57 -12.39
C SER A 385 30.74 11.60 -12.76
N GLY A 386 30.91 10.51 -11.98
CA GLY A 386 31.91 9.48 -12.18
C GLY A 386 32.35 8.84 -10.86
N ASP A 387 33.12 7.77 -10.92
CA ASP A 387 33.72 7.04 -9.78
C ASP A 387 32.74 6.75 -8.62
N GLY A 388 31.49 6.37 -8.98
CA GLY A 388 30.47 6.07 -7.99
C GLY A 388 29.86 7.31 -7.31
N THR A 389 30.10 8.51 -7.82
CA THR A 389 29.56 9.77 -7.28
C THR A 389 28.80 10.53 -8.36
N PHE A 390 27.60 11.01 -8.01
CA PHE A 390 26.82 11.94 -8.81
C PHE A 390 26.35 13.09 -7.91
N ALA A 391 26.85 14.29 -8.13
CA ALA A 391 26.61 15.42 -7.26
C ALA A 391 26.37 16.71 -8.05
N GLY A 392 25.62 17.63 -7.45
CA GLY A 392 25.30 18.90 -8.08
C GLY A 392 24.25 19.69 -7.30
N ARG A 393 23.50 20.50 -8.03
CA ARG A 393 22.40 21.31 -7.52
C ARG A 393 21.14 21.03 -8.33
N GLY A 394 20.05 20.67 -7.64
CA GLY A 394 18.70 20.55 -8.20
C GLY A 394 17.76 21.64 -7.70
N ASP A 395 16.49 21.54 -8.04
CA ASP A 395 15.46 22.51 -7.61
C ASP A 395 15.36 22.64 -6.08
N ASP A 396 15.64 21.54 -5.35
CA ASP A 396 15.56 21.48 -3.89
C ASP A 396 16.82 21.97 -3.15
N GLY A 397 17.90 22.18 -3.84
CA GLY A 397 19.22 22.52 -3.28
C GLY A 397 20.32 21.59 -3.77
N TYR A 398 21.44 21.54 -3.03
CA TYR A 398 22.54 20.64 -3.39
C TYR A 398 22.18 19.19 -3.09
N PHE A 399 22.74 18.28 -3.90
CA PHE A 399 22.58 16.85 -3.74
C PHE A 399 23.90 16.10 -3.95
N VAL A 400 23.98 14.92 -3.36
CA VAL A 400 25.04 13.95 -3.63
C VAL A 400 24.46 12.54 -3.57
N VAL A 401 24.71 11.75 -4.62
CA VAL A 401 24.41 10.32 -4.70
C VAL A 401 25.73 9.57 -4.74
N ARG A 402 25.84 8.49 -3.96
CA ARG A 402 27.04 7.65 -3.90
C ARG A 402 26.67 6.20 -4.10
N LEU A 403 27.55 5.51 -4.81
CA LEU A 403 27.54 4.05 -4.97
C LEU A 403 28.75 3.47 -4.21
N GLU A 404 28.48 2.63 -3.22
CA GLU A 404 29.49 1.94 -2.42
C GLU A 404 29.15 0.45 -2.34
N GLY A 405 29.86 -0.38 -3.11
CA GLY A 405 29.54 -1.82 -3.20
C GLY A 405 28.14 -2.08 -3.73
N ALA A 406 27.30 -2.70 -2.93
CA ALA A 406 25.90 -2.97 -3.25
C ALA A 406 24.92 -1.88 -2.76
N VAL A 407 25.42 -0.77 -2.20
CA VAL A 407 24.60 0.29 -1.61
C VAL A 407 24.64 1.55 -2.45
N VAL A 408 23.46 2.10 -2.74
CA VAL A 408 23.31 3.46 -3.29
C VAL A 408 22.72 4.35 -2.20
N SER A 409 23.37 5.49 -1.94
CA SER A 409 22.91 6.46 -0.94
C SER A 409 22.77 7.85 -1.54
N SER A 410 21.83 8.66 -1.02
CA SER A 410 21.57 10.02 -1.49
C SER A 410 21.33 10.99 -0.34
N LEU A 411 21.86 12.20 -0.48
CA LEU A 411 21.47 13.38 0.28
C LEU A 411 20.93 14.43 -0.70
N GLU A 412 19.71 14.91 -0.46
CA GLU A 412 19.05 15.87 -1.35
C GLU A 412 18.46 17.04 -0.56
N GLY A 413 18.60 18.25 -1.10
CA GLY A 413 18.10 19.46 -0.45
C GLY A 413 19.11 20.09 0.53
N LEU A 414 20.40 19.80 0.38
CA LEU A 414 21.44 20.42 1.18
C LEU A 414 21.55 21.93 0.88
N ARG A 415 21.93 22.71 1.91
CA ARG A 415 22.17 24.14 1.75
C ARG A 415 23.44 24.45 0.95
N ASP A 416 24.49 23.73 1.29
CA ASP A 416 25.81 23.87 0.73
C ASP A 416 26.25 22.56 0.08
N PRO A 417 27.22 22.60 -0.88
CA PRO A 417 27.78 21.36 -1.42
C PRO A 417 28.24 20.46 -0.28
N ALA A 418 27.94 19.15 -0.41
CA ALA A 418 28.47 18.19 0.54
C ALA A 418 30.01 18.23 0.44
N VAL A 419 30.64 18.81 1.44
CA VAL A 419 32.10 18.76 1.60
C VAL A 419 32.43 17.35 2.06
N ASN A 420 33.34 16.66 1.36
CA ASN A 420 33.82 15.30 1.65
C ASN A 420 34.30 15.14 3.10
#